data_e978c3b769bab177b12371c2ecb22cd1
#
_entry.id   e978c3b769bab177b12371c2ecb22cd1
#
_cell.length_a   1.000
_cell.length_b   1.000
_cell.length_c   1.000
_cell.angle_alpha   90.00
_cell.angle_beta   90.00
_cell.angle_gamma   90.00
#
_symmetry.space_group_name_H-M   'P 1'
#
loop_
_entity.id
_entity.type
_entity.pdbx_description
1 polymer ?
#
loop_
_entity_poly.entity_id
_entity_poly.type
_entity_poly.pdbx_seq_one_letter_code
_entity_poly.pdbx_strand_id
1 'polypeptide(L)'
;MVVERRVSEVMSTPVRQVSLETPLQEAVQLMSEHHISALAVVDVAGALVGELTEQDLMVRESGFQPGPYVMLLDAVIYLRNPLNWDKEVHQVLGSTVGEVMSRNLHTCSGELSLPAAARQLHEGSTQRLFVLDGARQPVGVLTRGDVVRALAAAG
;
A
#
# COMPACT_ATOMS: atom_id res chain seq x y z
N MET A 1 -30.48 4.03 -3.52
CA MET A 1 -29.48 4.52 -4.48
C MET A 1 -28.08 4.33 -3.93
N VAL A 2 -27.15 3.99 -4.77
CA VAL A 2 -25.77 3.72 -4.37
C VAL A 2 -25.09 4.95 -3.76
N VAL A 3 -25.54 6.13 -4.12
CA VAL A 3 -24.98 7.40 -3.64
C VAL A 3 -25.07 7.55 -2.13
N GLU A 4 -25.99 6.80 -1.49
CA GLU A 4 -26.15 6.87 -0.05
C GLU A 4 -25.18 5.98 0.70
N ARG A 5 -24.45 5.12 0.00
CA ARG A 5 -23.54 4.19 0.66
C ARG A 5 -22.30 4.92 1.17
N ARG A 6 -21.76 4.39 2.25
CA ARG A 6 -20.56 4.92 2.89
C ARG A 6 -19.38 4.00 2.68
N VAL A 7 -18.19 4.55 2.81
CA VAL A 7 -16.94 3.80 2.65
C VAL A 7 -16.92 2.56 3.54
N SER A 8 -17.37 2.69 4.81
CA SER A 8 -17.35 1.58 5.75
C SER A 8 -18.17 0.37 5.29
N GLU A 9 -19.16 0.59 4.43
CA GLU A 9 -20.01 -0.50 3.93
C GLU A 9 -19.37 -1.24 2.74
N VAL A 10 -18.34 -0.66 2.13
CA VAL A 10 -17.77 -1.14 0.87
C VAL A 10 -16.31 -1.53 1.01
N MET A 11 -15.59 -0.94 1.95
CA MET A 11 -14.16 -1.15 2.13
C MET A 11 -13.80 -2.62 2.38
N SER A 12 -12.57 -2.97 2.02
CA SER A 12 -12.02 -4.30 2.30
C SER A 12 -11.43 -4.35 3.70
N THR A 13 -11.63 -5.46 4.40
CA THR A 13 -11.08 -5.72 5.74
C THR A 13 -10.64 -7.17 5.81
N PRO A 14 -9.76 -7.54 6.76
CA PRO A 14 -8.99 -6.68 7.63
C PRO A 14 -7.86 -5.97 6.87
N VAL A 15 -7.31 -4.91 7.48
CA VAL A 15 -6.13 -4.23 6.93
C VAL A 15 -4.91 -4.98 7.41
N ARG A 16 -4.04 -5.33 6.46
CA ARG A 16 -2.73 -5.89 6.80
C ARG A 16 -1.79 -4.75 7.12
N GLN A 17 -1.13 -4.83 8.26
CA GLN A 17 -0.28 -3.74 8.72
C GLN A 17 1.03 -4.25 9.31
N VAL A 18 2.04 -3.39 9.25
CA VAL A 18 3.37 -3.65 9.80
C VAL A 18 3.83 -2.39 10.55
N SER A 19 4.90 -2.51 11.32
CA SER A 19 5.47 -1.38 12.02
C SER A 19 6.64 -0.78 11.25
N LEU A 20 7.10 0.39 11.71
CA LEU A 20 8.27 1.05 11.12
C LEU A 20 9.53 0.18 11.20
N GLU A 21 9.67 -0.58 12.27
CA GLU A 21 10.86 -1.39 12.52
C GLU A 21 10.77 -2.80 11.92
N THR A 22 9.63 -3.15 11.32
CA THR A 22 9.49 -4.46 10.70
C THR A 22 10.56 -4.65 9.63
N PRO A 23 11.31 -5.77 9.64
CA PRO A 23 12.29 -6.03 8.58
C PRO A 23 11.57 -6.08 7.22
N LEU A 24 12.18 -5.46 6.22
CA LEU A 24 11.56 -5.40 4.89
C LEU A 24 11.29 -6.79 4.34
N GLN A 25 12.17 -7.75 4.59
CA GLN A 25 12.00 -9.13 4.15
C GLN A 25 10.69 -9.72 4.68
N GLU A 26 10.38 -9.46 5.95
CA GLU A 26 9.14 -9.95 6.55
C GLU A 26 7.92 -9.33 5.88
N ALA A 27 7.96 -8.03 5.61
CA ALA A 27 6.88 -7.34 4.92
C ALA A 27 6.68 -7.89 3.50
N VAL A 28 7.77 -8.14 2.78
CA VAL A 28 7.71 -8.71 1.43
C VAL A 28 7.06 -10.09 1.46
N GLN A 29 7.40 -10.91 2.45
CA GLN A 29 6.79 -12.23 2.61
C GLN A 29 5.28 -12.13 2.86
N LEU A 30 4.87 -11.18 3.71
CA LEU A 30 3.44 -10.97 3.97
C LEU A 30 2.70 -10.57 2.68
N MET A 31 3.28 -9.69 1.89
CA MET A 31 2.68 -9.26 0.64
C MET A 31 2.53 -10.44 -0.32
N SER A 32 3.55 -11.28 -0.40
CA SER A 32 3.54 -12.45 -1.26
C SER A 32 2.52 -13.49 -0.79
N GLU A 33 2.54 -13.82 0.49
CA GLU A 33 1.66 -14.86 1.04
C GLU A 33 0.18 -14.52 0.93
N HIS A 34 -0.16 -13.25 1.09
CA HIS A 34 -1.54 -12.80 1.06
C HIS A 34 -1.95 -12.19 -0.27
N HIS A 35 -1.06 -12.18 -1.27
CA HIS A 35 -1.31 -11.62 -2.59
C HIS A 35 -1.83 -10.19 -2.52
N ILE A 36 -1.17 -9.37 -1.70
CA ILE A 36 -1.53 -7.96 -1.52
C ILE A 36 -0.44 -7.06 -2.06
N SER A 37 -0.84 -5.92 -2.60
CA SER A 37 0.06 -4.98 -3.26
C SER A 37 0.49 -3.82 -2.36
N ALA A 38 -0.06 -3.74 -1.16
CA ALA A 38 0.24 -2.65 -0.24
C ALA A 38 -0.02 -3.06 1.20
N LEU A 39 0.82 -2.55 2.11
CA LEU A 39 0.65 -2.74 3.55
C LEU A 39 0.52 -1.37 4.21
N ALA A 40 -0.34 -1.28 5.21
CA ALA A 40 -0.38 -0.12 6.09
C ALA A 40 0.82 -0.16 7.03
N VAL A 41 1.46 0.97 7.26
CA VAL A 41 2.57 1.08 8.21
C VAL A 41 2.12 1.94 9.37
N VAL A 42 2.22 1.39 10.58
CA VAL A 42 1.72 2.05 11.79
C VAL A 42 2.85 2.29 12.78
N ASP A 43 2.66 3.30 13.65
CA ASP A 43 3.58 3.57 14.74
C ASP A 43 3.24 2.71 15.96
N VAL A 44 3.92 2.95 17.09
CA VAL A 44 3.73 2.15 18.30
C VAL A 44 2.32 2.31 18.88
N ALA A 45 1.63 3.40 18.59
CA ALA A 45 0.27 3.64 19.04
C ALA A 45 -0.77 3.02 18.08
N GLY A 46 -0.33 2.46 16.96
CA GLY A 46 -1.22 1.89 15.98
C GLY A 46 -1.73 2.88 14.94
N ALA A 47 -1.23 4.13 14.97
CA ALA A 47 -1.65 5.15 14.02
C ALA A 47 -0.92 4.98 12.68
N LEU A 48 -1.64 5.22 11.59
CA LEU A 48 -1.08 5.10 10.25
C LEU A 48 -0.04 6.19 10.00
N VAL A 49 1.17 5.80 9.61
CA VAL A 49 2.26 6.74 9.33
C VAL A 49 2.84 6.59 7.91
N GLY A 50 2.46 5.54 7.22
CA GLY A 50 2.94 5.33 5.85
C GLY A 50 2.28 4.14 5.19
N GLU A 51 2.71 3.86 3.96
CA GLU A 51 2.31 2.64 3.27
C GLU A 51 3.53 2.04 2.57
N LEU A 52 3.53 0.73 2.45
CA LEU A 52 4.54 0.01 1.68
C LEU A 52 3.83 -0.64 0.50
N THR A 53 4.24 -0.28 -0.71
CA THR A 53 3.63 -0.79 -1.93
C THR A 53 4.64 -1.56 -2.76
N GLU A 54 4.14 -2.30 -3.75
CA GLU A 54 5.01 -2.96 -4.71
C GLU A 54 5.97 -1.98 -5.38
N GLN A 55 5.51 -0.76 -5.65
CA GLN A 55 6.36 0.25 -6.26
C GLN A 55 7.52 0.67 -5.36
N ASP A 56 7.30 0.67 -4.05
CA ASP A 56 8.36 1.03 -3.10
C ASP A 56 9.48 -0.01 -3.07
N LEU A 57 9.20 -1.23 -3.53
CA LEU A 57 10.20 -2.29 -3.56
C LEU A 57 11.08 -2.22 -4.81
N MET A 58 10.73 -1.37 -5.76
CA MET A 58 11.58 -1.11 -6.92
C MET A 58 12.60 -0.05 -6.55
N VAL A 59 13.81 -0.19 -7.08
CA VAL A 59 14.84 0.82 -6.84
C VAL A 59 14.42 2.08 -7.59
N ARG A 60 14.14 3.15 -6.85
CA ARG A 60 13.70 4.42 -7.41
C ARG A 60 14.68 5.50 -7.04
N GLU A 61 15.72 5.66 -7.84
CA GLU A 61 16.66 6.72 -7.64
C GLU A 61 16.62 7.68 -8.82
N SER A 62 16.89 8.95 -8.54
CA SER A 62 17.02 9.94 -9.58
C SER A 62 18.11 9.49 -10.55
N GLY A 63 17.78 9.47 -11.85
CA GLY A 63 18.70 9.01 -12.87
C GLY A 63 18.78 7.50 -13.02
N PHE A 64 17.95 6.75 -12.31
CA PHE A 64 17.89 5.30 -12.47
C PHE A 64 17.44 4.95 -13.89
N GLN A 65 18.19 4.10 -14.55
CA GLN A 65 17.82 3.62 -15.87
C GLN A 65 17.27 2.21 -15.75
N PRO A 66 16.16 1.91 -16.46
CA PRO A 66 15.63 0.56 -16.45
C PRO A 66 16.71 -0.43 -16.83
N GLY A 67 16.88 -1.44 -16.04
CA GLY A 67 17.86 -2.48 -16.27
C GLY A 67 17.33 -3.82 -15.83
N PRO A 68 18.20 -4.81 -15.66
CA PRO A 68 17.78 -6.11 -15.20
C PRO A 68 17.00 -6.02 -13.90
N TYR A 69 16.00 -6.85 -13.75
CA TYR A 69 15.23 -6.94 -12.53
C TYR A 69 15.13 -8.39 -12.08
N VAL A 70 14.85 -8.58 -10.81
CA VAL A 70 14.70 -9.90 -10.22
C VAL A 70 13.35 -9.94 -9.51
N MET A 71 12.62 -11.05 -9.72
CA MET A 71 11.43 -11.34 -8.94
C MET A 71 11.87 -11.99 -7.64
N LEU A 72 11.54 -11.35 -6.51
CA LEU A 72 11.88 -11.86 -5.20
C LEU A 72 10.59 -11.96 -4.39
N LEU A 73 10.15 -13.20 -4.13
CA LEU A 73 8.89 -13.45 -3.40
C LEU A 73 7.72 -12.66 -4.01
N ASP A 74 7.63 -12.68 -5.35
CA ASP A 74 6.64 -11.96 -6.15
C ASP A 74 6.80 -10.43 -6.14
N ALA A 75 7.83 -9.91 -5.48
CA ALA A 75 8.20 -8.50 -5.56
C ALA A 75 9.22 -8.29 -6.67
N VAL A 76 9.11 -7.17 -7.38
CA VAL A 76 10.03 -6.84 -8.46
C VAL A 76 11.09 -5.88 -7.92
N ILE A 77 12.35 -6.28 -8.01
CA ILE A 77 13.48 -5.46 -7.58
C ILE A 77 14.32 -5.17 -8.82
N TYR A 78 14.48 -3.89 -9.14
CA TYR A 78 15.34 -3.47 -10.25
C TYR A 78 16.77 -3.35 -9.77
N LEU A 79 17.69 -3.96 -10.52
CA LEU A 79 19.11 -3.92 -10.19
C LEU A 79 19.81 -2.92 -11.09
N ARG A 80 20.60 -2.04 -10.49
CA ARG A 80 21.38 -1.05 -11.23
C ARG A 80 22.55 -1.69 -11.95
N ASN A 81 23.13 -2.70 -11.32
CA ASN A 81 24.28 -3.42 -11.86
C ASN A 81 24.11 -4.91 -11.57
N PRO A 82 23.86 -5.74 -12.60
CA PRO A 82 23.66 -7.17 -12.39
C PRO A 82 24.81 -7.88 -11.70
N LEU A 83 26.03 -7.37 -11.84
CA LEU A 83 27.20 -7.97 -11.19
C LEU A 83 27.20 -7.78 -9.68
N ASN A 84 26.38 -6.84 -9.18
CA ASN A 84 26.27 -6.54 -7.75
C ASN A 84 24.91 -6.93 -7.19
N TRP A 85 24.18 -7.82 -7.87
CA TRP A 85 22.82 -8.10 -7.44
C TRP A 85 22.73 -8.64 -6.02
N ASP A 86 23.65 -9.53 -5.60
CA ASP A 86 23.65 -10.04 -4.24
C ASP A 86 23.73 -8.91 -3.22
N LYS A 87 24.61 -7.95 -3.48
CA LYS A 87 24.81 -6.80 -2.59
C LYS A 87 23.56 -5.92 -2.56
N GLU A 88 22.98 -5.66 -3.73
CA GLU A 88 21.79 -4.82 -3.82
C GLU A 88 20.59 -5.49 -3.17
N VAL A 89 20.41 -6.79 -3.38
CA VAL A 89 19.33 -7.54 -2.75
C VAL A 89 19.48 -7.54 -1.24
N HIS A 90 20.69 -7.79 -0.73
CA HIS A 90 20.95 -7.74 0.70
C HIS A 90 20.71 -6.37 1.28
N GLN A 91 21.07 -5.32 0.55
CA GLN A 91 20.85 -3.95 0.98
C GLN A 91 19.35 -3.65 1.11
N VAL A 92 18.55 -4.06 0.13
CA VAL A 92 17.10 -3.87 0.16
C VAL A 92 16.47 -4.68 1.27
N LEU A 93 16.78 -5.98 1.35
CA LEU A 93 16.16 -6.87 2.34
C LEU A 93 16.67 -6.64 3.76
N GLY A 94 17.84 -6.00 3.91
CA GLY A 94 18.38 -5.65 5.23
C GLY A 94 17.75 -4.38 5.81
N SER A 95 16.96 -3.65 5.01
CA SER A 95 16.30 -2.43 5.46
C SER A 95 15.08 -2.73 6.30
N THR A 96 14.62 -1.72 7.04
CA THR A 96 13.32 -1.76 7.70
C THR A 96 12.27 -1.14 6.79
N VAL A 97 11.00 -1.45 7.08
CA VAL A 97 9.87 -0.88 6.36
C VAL A 97 9.92 0.66 6.39
N GLY A 98 10.25 1.23 7.55
CA GLY A 98 10.30 2.69 7.70
C GLY A 98 11.29 3.38 6.77
N GLU A 99 12.35 2.68 6.37
CA GLU A 99 13.37 3.23 5.47
C GLU A 99 12.91 3.27 4.01
N VAL A 100 11.93 2.45 3.65
CA VAL A 100 11.52 2.24 2.26
C VAL A 100 10.10 2.75 1.98
N MET A 101 9.25 2.81 3.00
CA MET A 101 7.83 3.16 2.85
C MET A 101 7.62 4.55 2.25
N SER A 102 6.44 4.74 1.66
CA SER A 102 5.96 6.04 1.23
C SER A 102 5.22 6.72 2.38
N ARG A 103 5.47 8.02 2.57
CA ARG A 103 4.77 8.82 3.57
C ARG A 103 3.65 9.66 2.95
N ASN A 104 3.44 9.55 1.65
CA ASN A 104 2.40 10.27 0.93
C ASN A 104 1.09 9.49 1.05
N LEU A 105 0.37 9.72 2.14
CA LEU A 105 -0.81 8.95 2.49
C LEU A 105 -2.08 9.52 1.86
N HIS A 106 -2.95 8.62 1.41
CA HIS A 106 -4.29 8.95 0.96
C HIS A 106 -5.25 8.22 1.89
N THR A 107 -5.98 8.98 2.70
CA THR A 107 -6.83 8.43 3.76
C THR A 107 -8.23 9.03 3.71
N CYS A 108 -9.17 8.35 4.34
CA CYS A 108 -10.52 8.87 4.51
C CYS A 108 -11.15 8.28 5.75
N SER A 109 -12.31 8.83 6.13
CA SER A 109 -13.14 8.29 7.19
C SER A 109 -14.09 7.24 6.62
N GLY A 110 -14.47 6.25 7.43
CA GLY A 110 -15.50 5.29 7.03
C GLY A 110 -16.88 5.93 6.83
N GLU A 111 -17.09 7.13 7.39
CA GLU A 111 -18.34 7.85 7.25
C GLU A 111 -18.46 8.61 5.92
N LEU A 112 -17.36 8.73 5.17
CA LEU A 112 -17.37 9.42 3.89
C LEU A 112 -18.30 8.70 2.90
N SER A 113 -19.04 9.47 2.10
CA SER A 113 -19.90 8.89 1.09
C SER A 113 -19.06 8.25 -0.03
N LEU A 114 -19.61 7.23 -0.65
CA LEU A 114 -18.89 6.53 -1.71
C LEU A 114 -18.57 7.44 -2.91
N PRO A 115 -19.49 8.32 -3.36
CA PRO A 115 -19.14 9.24 -4.44
C PRO A 115 -17.98 10.19 -4.07
N ALA A 116 -17.95 10.67 -2.83
CA ALA A 116 -16.85 11.53 -2.39
C ALA A 116 -15.53 10.79 -2.35
N ALA A 117 -15.55 9.51 -1.91
CA ALA A 117 -14.35 8.67 -1.89
C ALA A 117 -13.86 8.39 -3.31
N ALA A 118 -14.77 8.10 -4.24
CA ALA A 118 -14.44 7.89 -5.64
C ALA A 118 -13.74 9.12 -6.23
N ARG A 119 -14.23 10.30 -5.86
CA ARG A 119 -13.60 11.56 -6.29
C ARG A 119 -12.19 11.69 -5.75
N GLN A 120 -11.98 11.35 -4.47
CA GLN A 120 -10.65 11.40 -3.88
C GLN A 120 -9.68 10.44 -4.56
N LEU A 121 -10.14 9.24 -4.91
CA LEU A 121 -9.31 8.27 -5.65
C LEU A 121 -8.90 8.83 -7.00
N HIS A 122 -9.83 9.47 -7.68
CA HIS A 122 -9.58 10.04 -9.00
C HIS A 122 -8.64 11.26 -8.92
N GLU A 123 -8.98 12.23 -8.08
CA GLU A 123 -8.22 13.46 -7.96
C GLU A 123 -6.82 13.23 -7.39
N GLY A 124 -6.70 12.28 -6.46
CA GLY A 124 -5.41 11.93 -5.86
C GLY A 124 -4.57 11.02 -6.74
N SER A 125 -5.13 10.55 -7.85
CA SER A 125 -4.46 9.60 -8.74
C SER A 125 -3.88 8.40 -7.98
N THR A 126 -4.63 7.94 -6.98
CA THR A 126 -4.19 6.84 -6.12
C THR A 126 -5.04 5.59 -6.38
N GLN A 127 -4.47 4.45 -6.09
CA GLN A 127 -5.16 3.17 -6.24
C GLN A 127 -6.02 2.84 -5.03
N ARG A 128 -5.76 3.47 -3.89
CA ARG A 128 -6.42 3.12 -2.64
C ARG A 128 -6.49 4.30 -1.67
N LEU A 129 -7.47 4.20 -0.77
CA LEU A 129 -7.56 5.08 0.40
C LEU A 129 -7.53 4.19 1.62
N PHE A 130 -6.67 4.49 2.59
CA PHE A 130 -6.75 3.82 3.88
C PHE A 130 -7.85 4.48 4.70
N VAL A 131 -8.70 3.65 5.29
CA VAL A 131 -9.83 4.12 6.08
C VAL A 131 -9.42 4.13 7.54
N LEU A 132 -9.50 5.29 8.17
CA LEU A 132 -9.04 5.49 9.54
C LEU A 132 -10.21 5.73 10.49
N ASP A 133 -10.05 5.27 11.74
CA ASP A 133 -10.97 5.61 12.81
C ASP A 133 -10.58 6.94 13.46
N GLY A 134 -11.26 7.31 14.55
CA GLY A 134 -10.98 8.56 15.24
C GLY A 134 -9.61 8.63 15.91
N ALA A 135 -8.95 7.50 16.10
CA ALA A 135 -7.59 7.43 16.66
C ALA A 135 -6.51 7.28 15.57
N ARG A 136 -6.89 7.48 14.30
CA ARG A 136 -6.03 7.36 13.13
C ARG A 136 -5.51 5.94 12.90
N GLN A 137 -6.20 4.96 13.45
CA GLN A 137 -5.86 3.56 13.23
C GLN A 137 -6.52 3.08 11.94
N PRO A 138 -5.80 2.34 11.08
CA PRO A 138 -6.39 1.83 9.86
C PRO A 138 -7.39 0.72 10.17
N VAL A 139 -8.61 0.90 9.71
CA VAL A 139 -9.71 -0.06 9.93
C VAL A 139 -10.19 -0.71 8.65
N GLY A 140 -9.75 -0.21 7.50
CA GLY A 140 -10.10 -0.79 6.22
C GLY A 140 -9.28 -0.14 5.12
N VAL A 141 -9.44 -0.65 3.91
CA VAL A 141 -8.85 -0.06 2.72
C VAL A 141 -9.91 -0.04 1.61
N LEU A 142 -10.03 1.10 0.94
CA LEU A 142 -10.94 1.24 -0.19
C LEU A 142 -10.11 1.34 -1.46
N THR A 143 -10.31 0.39 -2.36
CA THR A 143 -9.61 0.38 -3.64
C THR A 143 -10.54 0.81 -4.77
N ARG A 144 -9.97 1.13 -5.93
CA ARG A 144 -10.77 1.41 -7.12
C ARG A 144 -11.66 0.22 -7.46
N GLY A 145 -11.15 -1.01 -7.27
CA GLY A 145 -11.92 -2.22 -7.49
C GLY A 145 -13.12 -2.34 -6.58
N ASP A 146 -12.98 -1.92 -5.31
CA ASP A 146 -14.10 -1.93 -4.36
C ASP A 146 -15.23 -1.02 -4.84
N VAL A 147 -14.86 0.16 -5.36
CA VAL A 147 -15.86 1.12 -5.88
C VAL A 147 -16.57 0.54 -7.10
N VAL A 148 -15.82 -0.05 -8.02
CA VAL A 148 -16.39 -0.66 -9.23
C VAL A 148 -17.37 -1.77 -8.86
N ARG A 149 -16.99 -2.63 -7.92
CA ARG A 149 -17.87 -3.72 -7.47
C ARG A 149 -19.14 -3.19 -6.82
N ALA A 150 -19.03 -2.12 -6.04
CA ALA A 150 -20.20 -1.50 -5.41
C ALA A 150 -21.15 -0.91 -6.45
N LEU A 151 -20.61 -0.26 -7.47
CA LEU A 151 -21.43 0.28 -8.57
C LEU A 151 -22.11 -0.84 -9.35
N ALA A 152 -21.44 -1.94 -9.60
CA ALA A 152 -22.00 -3.08 -10.31
C ALA A 152 -23.13 -3.72 -9.51
N ALA A 153 -22.97 -3.83 -8.19
CA ALA A 153 -23.97 -4.42 -7.32
C ALA A 153 -25.24 -3.56 -7.18
N ALA A 154 -25.10 -2.23 -7.42
CA ALA A 154 -26.21 -1.31 -7.29
C ALA A 154 -27.10 -1.28 -8.54
N GLY A 155 -26.58 -1.77 -9.65
CA GLY A 155 -27.32 -1.86 -10.89
C GLY A 155 -28.30 -3.02 -10.87
#